data_47e405a80b373952c6a315efe5bfb939
#
_entry.id   47e405a80b373952c6a315efe5bfb939
#
_cell.length_a   1.000
_cell.length_b   1.000
_cell.length_c   1.000
_cell.angle_alpha   90.00
_cell.angle_beta   90.00
_cell.angle_gamma   90.00
#
_symmetry.space_group_name_H-M   'P 1'
#
loop_
_entity.id
_entity.type
_entity.pdbx_description
1 polymer ?
#
loop_
_entity_poly.entity_id
_entity_poly.type
_entity_poly.pdbx_seq_one_letter_code
_entity_poly.pdbx_strand_id
1 'polypeptide(L)'
;SIPYFSFLLLAGFACSQPKEVVQTVEADSTASKFAHAPLVEHIYTADPSAHVFGGKIYIYPSHDIETEVAQDDMGSHFDMKDYHVFSMESPGGKVTDHGVALKLEDVPWAGRQLWAPDAAEKDGKYYLYFPAKDKQDIFKIGVAVSDQPEGPFKAEPEPIKGTFSMDPSAFQDGAEYYLLWGGIWGGQLQWYEDQKLVAGRKGPTDGIPAPEEKALMPYIAKLGATMTELAEKPRELLILDEKGEPIKAGDNARRFFEAAWMHKYNGKYYLSYSTGDTHFIAYAMGDNPYGPFTYQGNVLEPVEGWTNHHSIVEFQGKWYLFYHDTQLSGQTPLRNIKMTELMHLPDGKIQTINPMK
;
A
#
# COMPACT_ATOMS: atom_id res chain seq x y z
N SER A 1 76.69 74.25 -0.42
CA SER A 1 75.30 73.94 -0.02
C SER A 1 74.58 73.42 -1.23
N ILE A 2 74.37 72.16 -1.25
CA ILE A 2 73.66 71.41 -2.27
C ILE A 2 72.29 70.98 -1.72
N PRO A 3 71.15 71.23 -2.37
CA PRO A 3 69.90 70.75 -1.91
C PRO A 3 69.65 69.33 -2.44
N TYR A 4 69.22 68.45 -1.52
CA TYR A 4 68.70 67.10 -1.81
C TYR A 4 67.30 67.17 -2.35
N PHE A 5 67.13 66.55 -3.53
CA PHE A 5 65.80 66.25 -4.11
C PHE A 5 65.33 64.87 -3.59
N SER A 6 64.26 64.86 -2.88
CA SER A 6 63.60 63.61 -2.50
C SER A 6 62.51 63.24 -3.53
N PHE A 7 62.73 62.10 -4.19
CA PHE A 7 61.74 61.48 -5.06
C PHE A 7 60.71 60.71 -4.23
N LEU A 8 59.45 61.12 -4.27
CA LEU A 8 58.34 60.35 -3.71
C LEU A 8 57.90 59.35 -4.75
N LEU A 9 58.07 58.05 -4.48
CA LEU A 9 57.44 56.98 -5.21
C LEU A 9 56.00 56.80 -4.70
N LEU A 10 55.02 57.11 -5.54
CA LEU A 10 53.62 56.70 -5.34
C LEU A 10 53.48 55.24 -5.77
N ALA A 11 53.32 54.36 -4.82
CA ALA A 11 52.90 53.00 -5.05
C ALA A 11 51.36 52.97 -5.24
N GLY A 12 50.92 52.74 -6.47
CA GLY A 12 49.54 52.53 -6.76
C GLY A 12 49.11 51.14 -6.32
N PHE A 13 48.26 51.08 -5.32
CA PHE A 13 47.54 49.87 -4.96
C PHE A 13 46.43 49.65 -5.99
N ALA A 14 46.62 48.69 -6.86
CA ALA A 14 45.53 48.19 -7.69
C ALA A 14 44.65 47.25 -6.84
N CYS A 15 43.49 47.73 -6.49
CA CYS A 15 42.45 46.94 -5.83
C CYS A 15 41.85 46.02 -6.89
N SER A 16 42.28 44.77 -6.94
CA SER A 16 41.62 43.74 -7.74
C SER A 16 40.38 43.29 -7.00
N GLN A 17 39.22 43.63 -7.55
CA GLN A 17 37.93 43.06 -7.07
C GLN A 17 37.90 41.57 -7.36
N PRO A 18 37.39 40.75 -6.41
CA PRO A 18 37.21 39.34 -6.66
C PRO A 18 36.11 39.17 -7.74
N LYS A 19 36.48 38.48 -8.83
CA LYS A 19 35.50 38.00 -9.79
C LYS A 19 34.63 36.98 -9.08
N GLU A 20 33.35 37.31 -8.90
CA GLU A 20 32.32 36.32 -8.57
C GLU A 20 32.28 35.30 -9.72
N VAL A 21 32.72 34.08 -9.42
CA VAL A 21 32.45 32.92 -10.25
C VAL A 21 30.99 32.56 -9.99
N VAL A 22 30.11 33.07 -10.84
CA VAL A 22 28.75 32.54 -10.92
C VAL A 22 28.90 31.12 -11.47
N GLN A 23 28.92 30.12 -10.59
CA GLN A 23 28.63 28.75 -10.99
C GLN A 23 27.19 28.75 -11.42
N THR A 24 26.94 28.79 -12.72
CA THR A 24 25.70 28.31 -13.30
C THR A 24 25.64 26.83 -12.97
N VAL A 25 24.87 26.48 -11.94
CA VAL A 25 24.39 25.12 -11.77
C VAL A 25 23.49 24.92 -12.99
N GLU A 26 24.01 24.24 -14.01
CA GLU A 26 23.16 23.63 -15.02
C GLU A 26 22.23 22.72 -14.26
N ALA A 27 20.96 23.14 -14.16
CA ALA A 27 19.89 22.27 -13.72
C ALA A 27 19.90 21.10 -14.71
N ASP A 28 20.34 19.95 -14.27
CA ASP A 28 20.27 18.70 -15.02
C ASP A 28 18.77 18.42 -15.23
N SER A 29 18.24 18.87 -16.37
CA SER A 29 16.86 18.70 -16.75
C SER A 29 16.66 17.33 -17.40
N THR A 30 17.10 16.25 -16.75
CA THR A 30 16.57 14.94 -17.04
C THR A 30 15.18 14.89 -16.38
N ALA A 31 14.15 15.20 -17.19
CA ALA A 31 12.76 15.08 -16.76
C ALA A 31 12.57 13.68 -16.16
N SER A 32 12.07 13.60 -14.90
CA SER A 32 11.77 12.34 -14.23
C SER A 32 10.93 11.45 -15.13
N LYS A 33 11.31 10.16 -15.24
CA LYS A 33 10.51 9.15 -15.96
C LYS A 33 9.21 8.78 -15.24
N PHE A 34 9.08 9.14 -13.96
CA PHE A 34 7.90 8.86 -13.15
C PHE A 34 6.84 9.96 -13.33
N ALA A 35 5.57 9.54 -13.43
CA ALA A 35 4.45 10.47 -13.59
C ALA A 35 4.13 11.24 -12.31
N HIS A 36 4.36 10.64 -11.15
CA HIS A 36 4.00 11.20 -9.85
C HIS A 36 5.20 11.19 -8.92
N ALA A 37 5.23 12.14 -7.97
CA ALA A 37 6.29 12.26 -6.98
C ALA A 37 6.00 11.42 -5.72
N PRO A 38 7.03 10.93 -5.00
CA PRO A 38 6.86 10.35 -3.68
C PRO A 38 6.20 11.33 -2.71
N LEU A 39 5.27 10.82 -1.88
CA LEU A 39 4.61 11.60 -0.84
C LEU A 39 5.47 11.75 0.42
N VAL A 40 6.31 10.77 0.70
CA VAL A 40 7.17 10.68 1.87
C VAL A 40 8.57 10.29 1.42
N GLU A 41 9.58 11.09 1.81
CA GLU A 41 10.97 10.89 1.38
C GLU A 41 11.95 10.63 2.53
N HIS A 42 11.56 10.90 3.79
CA HIS A 42 12.43 10.76 4.95
C HIS A 42 12.50 9.33 5.50
N ILE A 43 11.52 8.50 5.19
CA ILE A 43 11.48 7.05 5.45
C ILE A 43 10.89 6.35 4.24
N TYR A 44 11.08 5.03 4.15
CA TYR A 44 10.48 4.23 3.08
C TYR A 44 9.09 3.73 3.48
N THR A 45 8.15 3.85 2.57
CA THR A 45 6.73 3.52 2.80
C THR A 45 6.15 2.75 1.62
N ALA A 46 5.17 1.90 1.89
CA ALA A 46 4.54 1.07 0.88
C ALA A 46 3.08 0.76 1.23
N ASP A 47 2.38 0.10 0.31
CA ASP A 47 1.06 -0.47 0.57
C ASP A 47 0.07 0.56 1.16
N PRO A 48 -0.14 1.72 0.53
CA PRO A 48 -0.83 2.84 1.16
C PRO A 48 -2.34 2.61 1.21
N SER A 49 -2.88 2.37 2.40
CA SER A 49 -4.33 2.38 2.64
C SER A 49 -4.77 3.78 3.06
N ALA A 50 -5.57 4.44 2.24
CA ALA A 50 -6.03 5.80 2.49
C ALA A 50 -7.51 5.84 2.84
N HIS A 51 -7.86 6.67 3.82
CA HIS A 51 -9.22 6.95 4.26
C HIS A 51 -9.42 8.42 4.55
N VAL A 52 -10.67 8.87 4.53
CA VAL A 52 -11.05 10.22 4.96
C VAL A 52 -11.70 10.12 6.33
N PHE A 53 -11.04 10.69 7.34
CA PHE A 53 -11.56 10.79 8.69
C PHE A 53 -11.54 12.26 9.13
N GLY A 54 -12.66 12.75 9.66
CA GLY A 54 -12.74 14.13 10.12
C GLY A 54 -12.41 15.19 9.07
N GLY A 55 -12.65 14.91 7.79
CA GLY A 55 -12.39 15.81 6.68
C GLY A 55 -10.94 15.86 6.19
N LYS A 56 -10.07 14.98 6.71
CA LYS A 56 -8.66 14.84 6.29
C LYS A 56 -8.42 13.47 5.68
N ILE A 57 -7.42 13.37 4.82
CA ILE A 57 -6.93 12.10 4.32
C ILE A 57 -5.90 11.55 5.30
N TYR A 58 -6.14 10.34 5.80
CA TYR A 58 -5.17 9.56 6.58
C TYR A 58 -4.67 8.40 5.75
N ILE A 59 -3.36 8.14 5.83
CA ILE A 59 -2.70 7.06 5.10
C ILE A 59 -2.06 6.12 6.09
N TYR A 60 -2.34 4.83 5.93
CA TYR A 60 -1.85 3.73 6.77
C TYR A 60 -0.97 2.82 5.91
N PRO A 61 0.33 3.13 5.74
CA PRO A 61 1.23 2.33 4.92
C PRO A 61 2.00 1.31 5.73
N SER A 62 2.67 0.39 5.02
CA SER A 62 3.83 -0.31 5.55
C SER A 62 5.00 0.64 5.73
N HIS A 63 5.84 0.40 6.73
CA HIS A 63 7.10 1.09 6.94
C HIS A 63 8.25 0.16 6.57
N ASP A 64 8.80 0.36 5.38
CA ASP A 64 9.94 -0.41 4.90
C ASP A 64 11.22 0.02 5.61
N ILE A 65 12.04 -0.94 5.98
CA ILE A 65 13.33 -0.71 6.63
C ILE A 65 14.45 -1.48 5.93
N GLU A 66 15.65 -0.97 6.03
CA GLU A 66 16.84 -1.71 5.63
C GLU A 66 16.99 -2.97 6.49
N THR A 67 17.36 -4.08 5.86
CA THR A 67 17.55 -5.37 6.53
C THR A 67 18.66 -6.15 5.85
N GLU A 68 19.32 -7.02 6.62
CA GLU A 68 20.28 -7.98 6.09
C GLU A 68 19.62 -9.31 5.71
N VAL A 69 18.32 -9.45 5.87
CA VAL A 69 17.57 -10.64 5.46
C VAL A 69 17.61 -10.77 3.95
N ALA A 70 18.07 -11.91 3.45
CA ALA A 70 18.15 -12.17 2.02
C ALA A 70 16.76 -12.16 1.36
N GLN A 71 16.70 -11.68 0.12
CA GLN A 71 15.47 -11.72 -0.67
C GLN A 71 15.12 -13.16 -1.04
N ASP A 72 13.82 -13.49 -0.92
CA ASP A 72 13.26 -14.77 -1.32
C ASP A 72 11.81 -14.59 -1.81
N ASP A 73 11.23 -15.66 -2.36
CA ASP A 73 9.86 -15.66 -2.89
C ASP A 73 8.78 -15.73 -1.79
N MET A 74 9.18 -15.86 -0.53
CA MET A 74 8.29 -15.76 0.64
C MET A 74 8.23 -14.36 1.23
N GLY A 75 8.97 -13.41 0.66
CA GLY A 75 8.99 -12.03 1.14
C GLY A 75 9.72 -11.84 2.46
N SER A 76 10.68 -12.70 2.80
CA SER A 76 11.43 -12.62 4.06
C SER A 76 12.18 -11.31 4.24
N HIS A 77 12.55 -10.66 3.14
CA HIS A 77 13.24 -9.36 3.10
C HIS A 77 12.34 -8.17 3.38
N PHE A 78 11.03 -8.34 3.42
CA PHE A 78 10.10 -7.34 3.92
C PHE A 78 9.96 -7.49 5.44
N ASP A 79 10.93 -6.93 6.17
CA ASP A 79 11.14 -7.18 7.60
C ASP A 79 10.62 -6.03 8.48
N MET A 80 9.41 -5.54 8.18
CA MET A 80 8.83 -4.38 8.86
C MET A 80 8.49 -4.66 10.33
N LYS A 81 8.73 -3.64 11.18
CA LYS A 81 8.65 -3.75 12.64
C LYS A 81 7.72 -2.74 13.32
N ASP A 82 7.24 -1.77 12.59
CA ASP A 82 6.28 -0.80 13.10
C ASP A 82 5.41 -0.22 11.99
N TYR A 83 4.42 0.60 12.38
CA TYR A 83 3.63 1.41 11.48
C TYR A 83 3.74 2.88 11.85
N HIS A 84 3.84 3.72 10.81
CA HIS A 84 3.59 5.15 10.90
C HIS A 84 2.23 5.47 10.30
N VAL A 85 1.60 6.54 10.75
CA VAL A 85 0.39 7.08 10.14
C VAL A 85 0.70 8.47 9.60
N PHE A 86 0.24 8.73 8.38
CA PHE A 86 0.39 10.03 7.73
C PHE A 86 -0.96 10.67 7.49
N SER A 87 -0.99 12.00 7.39
CA SER A 87 -2.19 12.72 7.02
C SER A 87 -1.90 13.90 6.10
N MET A 88 -2.91 14.30 5.36
CA MET A 88 -2.92 15.53 4.56
C MET A 88 -4.29 16.18 4.61
N GLU A 89 -4.33 17.52 4.65
CA GLU A 89 -5.58 18.30 4.66
C GLU A 89 -6.33 18.20 3.34
N SER A 90 -5.59 18.05 2.25
CA SER A 90 -6.13 17.95 0.88
C SER A 90 -5.16 17.20 -0.01
N PRO A 91 -5.65 16.59 -1.12
CA PRO A 91 -4.79 15.91 -2.08
C PRO A 91 -3.68 16.82 -2.63
N GLY A 92 -2.44 16.34 -2.60
CA GLY A 92 -1.27 17.10 -3.04
C GLY A 92 -0.79 18.17 -2.05
N GLY A 93 -1.41 18.29 -0.88
CA GLY A 93 -0.97 19.17 0.21
C GLY A 93 0.19 18.60 1.01
N LYS A 94 0.57 19.35 2.06
CA LYS A 94 1.62 18.90 2.99
C LYS A 94 1.23 17.58 3.65
N VAL A 95 2.16 16.63 3.66
CA VAL A 95 2.03 15.36 4.36
C VAL A 95 2.65 15.49 5.75
N THR A 96 1.88 15.12 6.78
CA THR A 96 2.34 15.07 8.17
C THR A 96 2.60 13.62 8.56
N ASP A 97 3.79 13.32 9.06
CA ASP A 97 4.13 12.05 9.71
C ASP A 97 3.79 12.16 11.19
N HIS A 98 2.86 11.34 11.68
CA HIS A 98 2.45 11.30 13.07
C HIS A 98 3.35 10.40 13.94
N GLY A 99 4.40 9.83 13.36
CA GLY A 99 5.31 8.94 14.05
C GLY A 99 4.77 7.51 14.19
N VAL A 100 5.40 6.74 15.06
CA VAL A 100 5.06 5.33 15.28
C VAL A 100 3.69 5.19 15.92
N ALA A 101 2.81 4.45 15.25
CA ALA A 101 1.44 4.18 15.70
C ALA A 101 1.26 2.82 16.37
N LEU A 102 2.07 1.82 15.99
CA LEU A 102 2.09 0.48 16.56
C LEU A 102 3.45 -0.16 16.30
N LYS A 103 4.02 -0.84 17.30
CA LYS A 103 5.25 -1.62 17.19
C LYS A 103 4.96 -3.11 17.22
N LEU A 104 5.76 -3.89 16.50
CA LEU A 104 5.69 -5.36 16.52
C LEU A 104 5.79 -5.92 17.95
N GLU A 105 6.69 -5.39 18.77
CA GLU A 105 6.91 -5.82 20.16
C GLU A 105 5.68 -5.62 21.06
N ASP A 106 4.76 -4.72 20.68
CA ASP A 106 3.52 -4.44 21.40
C ASP A 106 2.34 -5.29 20.94
N VAL A 107 2.56 -6.23 20.02
CA VAL A 107 1.55 -7.20 19.56
C VAL A 107 1.84 -8.56 20.20
N PRO A 108 1.05 -8.97 21.22
CA PRO A 108 1.40 -10.13 22.07
C PRO A 108 1.58 -11.46 21.33
N TRP A 109 0.81 -11.66 20.28
CA TRP A 109 0.79 -12.91 19.50
C TRP A 109 1.77 -12.92 18.32
N ALA A 110 2.29 -11.76 17.90
CA ALA A 110 3.11 -11.65 16.71
C ALA A 110 4.56 -12.04 16.96
N GLY A 111 5.18 -12.65 15.95
CA GLY A 111 6.58 -13.00 15.93
C GLY A 111 7.41 -12.07 15.04
N ARG A 112 6.94 -11.75 13.84
CA ARG A 112 7.64 -10.90 12.87
C ARG A 112 6.75 -10.39 11.74
N GLN A 113 7.25 -9.43 10.98
CA GLN A 113 6.70 -8.93 9.72
C GLN A 113 5.31 -8.30 9.86
N LEU A 114 5.28 -7.05 10.30
CA LEU A 114 4.10 -6.20 10.19
C LEU A 114 3.96 -5.74 8.75
N TRP A 115 3.13 -6.45 7.97
CA TRP A 115 2.89 -6.14 6.56
C TRP A 115 1.71 -5.17 6.35
N ALA A 116 1.20 -5.09 5.13
CA ALA A 116 0.24 -4.08 4.69
C ALA A 116 -0.99 -3.94 5.59
N PRO A 117 -1.18 -2.80 6.27
CA PRO A 117 -2.30 -2.54 7.15
C PRO A 117 -3.45 -1.82 6.44
N ASP A 118 -4.59 -1.75 7.10
CA ASP A 118 -5.68 -0.85 6.78
C ASP A 118 -6.37 -0.37 8.07
N ALA A 119 -7.26 0.60 7.94
CA ALA A 119 -7.96 1.16 9.09
C ALA A 119 -9.45 1.41 8.80
N ALA A 120 -10.24 1.48 9.86
CA ALA A 120 -11.63 1.89 9.83
C ALA A 120 -11.96 2.76 11.04
N GLU A 121 -13.01 3.57 10.90
CA GLU A 121 -13.59 4.34 12.00
C GLU A 121 -15.00 3.84 12.28
N LYS A 122 -15.34 3.73 13.54
CA LYS A 122 -16.72 3.50 13.99
C LYS A 122 -16.94 4.12 15.36
N ASP A 123 -17.97 4.96 15.45
CA ASP A 123 -18.42 5.58 16.72
C ASP A 123 -17.28 6.30 17.47
N GLY A 124 -16.42 7.01 16.75
CA GLY A 124 -15.32 7.79 17.30
C GLY A 124 -14.10 6.97 17.72
N LYS A 125 -14.09 5.68 17.42
CA LYS A 125 -12.94 4.81 17.60
C LYS A 125 -12.34 4.41 16.26
N TYR A 126 -11.02 4.16 16.26
CA TYR A 126 -10.24 3.81 15.09
C TYR A 126 -9.66 2.43 15.27
N TYR A 127 -9.73 1.63 14.21
CA TYR A 127 -9.32 0.23 14.20
C TYR A 127 -8.26 0.05 13.13
N LEU A 128 -7.08 -0.39 13.52
CA LEU A 128 -5.99 -0.74 12.62
C LEU A 128 -5.97 -2.25 12.43
N TYR A 129 -6.25 -2.70 11.21
CA TYR A 129 -6.16 -4.11 10.82
C TYR A 129 -4.80 -4.36 10.19
N PHE A 130 -4.12 -5.41 10.63
CA PHE A 130 -2.76 -5.66 10.17
C PHE A 130 -2.44 -7.16 10.14
N PRO A 131 -1.64 -7.61 9.16
CA PRO A 131 -1.12 -8.97 9.15
C PRO A 131 0.22 -9.00 9.86
N ALA A 132 0.44 -10.06 10.62
CA ALA A 132 1.75 -10.41 11.13
C ALA A 132 1.88 -11.94 11.19
N LYS A 133 3.10 -12.45 11.03
CA LYS A 133 3.36 -13.85 11.33
C LYS A 133 3.34 -14.08 12.83
N ASP A 134 2.66 -15.13 13.24
CA ASP A 134 2.71 -15.58 14.62
C ASP A 134 4.07 -16.25 14.94
N LYS A 135 4.23 -16.82 16.13
CA LYS A 135 5.48 -17.45 16.56
C LYS A 135 5.79 -18.79 15.86
N GLN A 136 4.85 -19.29 15.05
CA GLN A 136 5.00 -20.43 14.17
C GLN A 136 5.22 -20.05 12.70
N ASP A 137 5.47 -18.76 12.42
CA ASP A 137 5.63 -18.20 11.07
C ASP A 137 4.39 -18.32 10.17
N ILE A 138 3.20 -18.31 10.76
CA ILE A 138 1.93 -18.32 10.06
C ILE A 138 1.28 -16.94 10.16
N PHE A 139 0.93 -16.34 9.02
CA PHE A 139 0.22 -15.06 8.99
C PHE A 139 -1.16 -15.18 9.64
N LYS A 140 -1.43 -14.24 10.51
CA LYS A 140 -2.73 -13.96 11.12
C LYS A 140 -3.06 -12.49 10.90
N ILE A 141 -4.34 -12.16 10.98
CA ILE A 141 -4.79 -10.76 10.93
C ILE A 141 -5.18 -10.34 12.34
N GLY A 142 -4.53 -9.27 12.80
CA GLY A 142 -4.83 -8.65 14.07
C GLY A 142 -5.62 -7.36 13.92
N VAL A 143 -6.07 -6.84 15.04
CA VAL A 143 -6.68 -5.53 15.14
C VAL A 143 -6.13 -4.80 16.37
N ALA A 144 -5.89 -3.51 16.21
CA ALA A 144 -5.48 -2.60 17.27
C ALA A 144 -6.42 -1.40 17.30
N VAL A 145 -6.69 -0.84 18.47
CA VAL A 145 -7.72 0.18 18.70
C VAL A 145 -7.10 1.46 19.21
N SER A 146 -7.60 2.60 18.75
CA SER A 146 -7.23 3.94 19.23
C SER A 146 -8.45 4.85 19.29
N ASP A 147 -8.35 5.89 20.13
CA ASP A 147 -9.31 7.00 20.16
C ASP A 147 -8.96 8.10 19.15
N GLN A 148 -7.82 7.98 18.46
CA GLN A 148 -7.34 8.94 17.47
C GLN A 148 -7.00 8.21 16.15
N PRO A 149 -7.25 8.85 14.99
CA PRO A 149 -6.96 8.22 13.70
C PRO A 149 -5.45 7.93 13.49
N GLU A 150 -4.58 8.74 14.08
CA GLU A 150 -3.12 8.58 14.00
C GLU A 150 -2.55 7.63 15.06
N GLY A 151 -3.36 7.11 15.96
CA GLY A 151 -2.90 6.31 17.08
C GLY A 151 -2.49 7.15 18.30
N PRO A 152 -1.75 6.57 19.26
CA PRO A 152 -1.21 5.20 19.25
C PRO A 152 -2.31 4.14 19.34
N PHE A 153 -2.08 3.01 18.66
CA PHE A 153 -3.00 1.88 18.67
C PHE A 153 -2.57 0.84 19.71
N LYS A 154 -3.55 0.25 20.38
CA LYS A 154 -3.34 -0.87 21.28
C LYS A 154 -3.86 -2.15 20.63
N ALA A 155 -2.96 -3.11 20.39
CA ALA A 155 -3.34 -4.39 19.81
C ALA A 155 -4.20 -5.23 20.74
N GLU A 156 -5.20 -5.90 20.16
CA GLU A 156 -5.93 -6.96 20.85
C GLU A 156 -4.97 -8.12 21.18
N PRO A 157 -5.19 -8.84 22.29
CA PRO A 157 -4.27 -9.88 22.74
C PRO A 157 -4.17 -11.09 21.81
N GLU A 158 -5.18 -11.30 20.95
CA GLU A 158 -5.27 -12.40 20.01
C GLU A 158 -5.59 -11.91 18.60
N PRO A 159 -5.19 -12.62 17.54
CA PRO A 159 -5.64 -12.29 16.19
C PRO A 159 -7.16 -12.48 16.04
N ILE A 160 -7.73 -11.87 15.01
CA ILE A 160 -9.15 -12.02 14.67
C ILE A 160 -9.41 -13.48 14.29
N LYS A 161 -10.24 -14.14 15.06
CA LYS A 161 -10.63 -15.54 14.85
C LYS A 161 -11.30 -15.72 13.48
N GLY A 162 -10.90 -16.75 12.74
CA GLY A 162 -11.43 -17.08 11.42
C GLY A 162 -10.73 -16.38 10.26
N THR A 163 -9.75 -15.48 10.53
CA THR A 163 -8.89 -14.88 9.52
C THR A 163 -7.62 -15.69 9.31
N PHE A 164 -7.02 -15.51 8.15
CA PHE A 164 -5.77 -16.16 7.75
C PHE A 164 -5.14 -15.35 6.60
N SER A 165 -3.91 -15.67 6.20
CA SER A 165 -3.22 -14.95 5.11
C SER A 165 -2.90 -13.50 5.51
N MET A 166 -3.03 -12.56 4.57
CA MET A 166 -2.54 -11.18 4.72
C MET A 166 -3.44 -10.15 4.02
N ASP A 167 -2.95 -8.91 3.96
CA ASP A 167 -3.55 -7.79 3.24
C ASP A 167 -5.00 -7.51 3.63
N PRO A 168 -5.27 -7.29 4.93
CA PRO A 168 -6.60 -6.88 5.33
C PRO A 168 -6.95 -5.52 4.74
N SER A 169 -8.18 -5.37 4.25
CA SER A 169 -8.76 -4.07 3.94
C SER A 169 -10.17 -3.96 4.46
N ALA A 170 -10.50 -2.81 5.04
CA ALA A 170 -11.81 -2.55 5.62
C ALA A 170 -12.66 -1.74 4.63
N PHE A 171 -13.87 -2.19 4.40
CA PHE A 171 -14.84 -1.53 3.54
C PHE A 171 -16.13 -1.24 4.31
N GLN A 172 -16.56 0.01 4.29
CA GLN A 172 -17.83 0.43 4.88
C GLN A 172 -18.88 0.64 3.78
N ASP A 173 -20.03 -0.01 3.92
CA ASP A 173 -21.19 0.18 3.07
C ASP A 173 -22.42 0.53 3.95
N GLY A 174 -22.72 1.83 4.04
CA GLY A 174 -23.73 2.31 4.97
C GLY A 174 -23.34 2.02 6.41
N ALA A 175 -24.20 1.27 7.12
CA ALA A 175 -23.97 0.85 8.51
C ALA A 175 -23.15 -0.43 8.64
N GLU A 176 -22.90 -1.13 7.54
CA GLU A 176 -22.18 -2.40 7.52
C GLU A 176 -20.69 -2.19 7.26
N TYR A 177 -19.87 -2.99 7.94
CA TYR A 177 -18.42 -3.01 7.79
C TYR A 177 -17.98 -4.40 7.36
N TYR A 178 -17.09 -4.45 6.39
CA TYR A 178 -16.54 -5.68 5.83
C TYR A 178 -15.03 -5.67 5.96
N LEU A 179 -14.45 -6.83 6.17
CA LEU A 179 -13.02 -7.06 6.09
C LEU A 179 -12.76 -7.97 4.89
N LEU A 180 -11.86 -7.53 3.99
CA LEU A 180 -11.33 -8.31 2.88
C LEU A 180 -9.91 -8.71 3.20
N TRP A 181 -9.46 -9.85 2.72
CA TRP A 181 -8.06 -10.26 2.88
C TRP A 181 -7.66 -11.34 1.90
N GLY A 182 -6.37 -11.61 1.86
CA GLY A 182 -5.75 -12.69 1.14
C GLY A 182 -4.54 -12.25 0.32
N GLY A 183 -3.63 -13.17 0.12
CA GLY A 183 -2.49 -13.01 -0.76
C GLY A 183 -1.76 -14.33 -0.93
N ILE A 184 -1.35 -14.63 -2.17
CA ILE A 184 -0.64 -15.87 -2.49
C ILE A 184 0.88 -15.71 -2.28
N TRP A 185 1.67 -16.75 -2.48
CA TRP A 185 3.10 -16.84 -2.23
C TRP A 185 3.43 -16.52 -0.77
N GLY A 186 4.18 -15.47 -0.50
CA GLY A 186 4.54 -15.06 0.85
C GLY A 186 3.36 -14.77 1.78
N GLY A 187 2.19 -14.47 1.20
CA GLY A 187 0.94 -14.28 1.93
C GLY A 187 0.25 -15.55 2.39
N GLN A 188 0.73 -16.72 1.95
CA GLN A 188 0.33 -18.04 2.46
C GLN A 188 -1.10 -18.48 2.14
N LEU A 189 -1.85 -17.72 1.30
CA LEU A 189 -3.24 -18.08 0.97
C LEU A 189 -3.33 -19.50 0.37
N GLN A 190 -2.36 -19.90 -0.46
CA GLN A 190 -2.29 -21.22 -1.09
C GLN A 190 -2.04 -22.37 -0.09
N TRP A 191 -1.72 -22.06 1.15
CA TRP A 191 -1.55 -23.09 2.19
C TRP A 191 -2.85 -23.57 2.79
N TYR A 192 -3.99 -22.94 2.42
CA TYR A 192 -5.31 -23.22 2.98
C TYR A 192 -6.21 -23.94 1.98
N GLU A 193 -6.97 -24.92 2.47
CA GLU A 193 -8.09 -25.55 1.78
C GLU A 193 -9.32 -25.49 2.69
N ASP A 194 -10.46 -25.09 2.16
CA ASP A 194 -11.68 -24.87 2.96
C ASP A 194 -11.42 -24.05 4.23
N GLN A 195 -10.57 -23.01 4.13
CA GLN A 195 -10.16 -22.12 5.22
C GLN A 195 -9.39 -22.82 6.35
N LYS A 196 -8.81 -23.98 6.07
CA LYS A 196 -7.96 -24.73 7.02
C LYS A 196 -6.54 -24.86 6.49
N LEU A 197 -5.59 -24.61 7.38
CA LEU A 197 -4.17 -24.77 7.07
C LEU A 197 -3.86 -26.24 6.73
N VAL A 198 -3.25 -26.46 5.56
CA VAL A 198 -2.81 -27.79 5.14
C VAL A 198 -1.39 -28.05 5.65
N ALA A 199 -1.24 -29.08 6.46
CA ALA A 199 0.06 -29.47 7.01
C ALA A 199 1.09 -29.76 5.91
N GLY A 200 2.31 -29.25 6.11
CA GLY A 200 3.44 -29.53 5.21
C GLY A 200 3.61 -28.55 4.05
N ARG A 201 2.64 -27.66 3.79
CA ARG A 201 2.83 -26.56 2.83
C ARG A 201 3.72 -25.48 3.46
N LYS A 202 4.82 -25.13 2.78
CA LYS A 202 5.83 -24.19 3.29
C LYS A 202 6.41 -23.25 2.24
N GLY A 203 6.29 -23.58 0.98
CA GLY A 203 6.86 -22.81 -0.12
C GLY A 203 5.88 -21.85 -0.79
N PRO A 204 6.39 -20.95 -1.63
CA PRO A 204 5.55 -19.93 -2.28
C PRO A 204 4.51 -20.53 -3.24
N THR A 205 4.79 -21.71 -3.80
CA THR A 205 3.91 -22.37 -4.78
C THR A 205 3.21 -23.62 -4.25
N ASP A 206 3.45 -23.99 -2.98
CA ASP A 206 2.82 -25.17 -2.37
C ASP A 206 1.30 -24.95 -2.21
N GLY A 207 0.51 -25.62 -3.02
CA GLY A 207 -0.95 -25.48 -3.03
C GLY A 207 -1.51 -24.49 -4.05
N ILE A 208 -0.67 -23.91 -4.89
CA ILE A 208 -1.15 -23.12 -6.04
C ILE A 208 -1.91 -24.06 -6.99
N PRO A 209 -3.14 -23.73 -7.40
CA PRO A 209 -3.89 -24.55 -8.36
C PRO A 209 -3.15 -24.70 -9.68
N ALA A 210 -3.43 -25.78 -10.40
CA ALA A 210 -2.93 -25.97 -11.75
C ALA A 210 -3.41 -24.82 -12.69
N PRO A 211 -2.66 -24.48 -13.76
CA PRO A 211 -2.99 -23.33 -14.61
C PRO A 211 -4.41 -23.29 -15.15
N GLU A 212 -5.01 -24.44 -15.42
CA GLU A 212 -6.37 -24.56 -15.95
C GLU A 212 -7.48 -24.59 -14.89
N GLU A 213 -7.11 -24.66 -13.62
CA GLU A 213 -8.03 -24.64 -12.50
C GLU A 213 -8.38 -23.20 -12.11
N LYS A 214 -9.46 -23.03 -11.35
CA LYS A 214 -9.84 -21.74 -10.76
C LYS A 214 -8.69 -21.17 -9.94
N ALA A 215 -8.37 -19.89 -10.16
CA ALA A 215 -7.40 -19.16 -9.35
C ALA A 215 -7.86 -19.06 -7.89
N LEU A 216 -6.91 -18.86 -6.98
CA LEU A 216 -7.22 -18.48 -5.62
C LEU A 216 -7.84 -17.06 -5.61
N MET A 217 -8.79 -16.86 -4.70
CA MET A 217 -9.60 -15.65 -4.62
C MET A 217 -9.40 -14.97 -3.27
N PRO A 218 -9.59 -13.64 -3.18
CA PRO A 218 -9.65 -12.98 -1.87
C PRO A 218 -10.88 -13.41 -1.10
N TYR A 219 -10.85 -13.18 0.21
CA TYR A 219 -11.96 -13.47 1.12
C TYR A 219 -12.60 -12.20 1.63
N ILE A 220 -13.86 -12.30 2.05
CA ILE A 220 -14.63 -11.25 2.70
C ILE A 220 -15.46 -11.82 3.84
N ALA A 221 -15.62 -11.04 4.90
CA ALA A 221 -16.62 -11.28 5.93
C ALA A 221 -17.07 -9.95 6.54
N LYS A 222 -18.31 -9.88 7.00
CA LYS A 222 -18.76 -8.77 7.84
C LYS A 222 -17.99 -8.74 9.15
N LEU A 223 -17.63 -7.54 9.57
CA LEU A 223 -17.16 -7.29 10.94
C LEU A 223 -18.34 -7.22 11.90
N GLY A 224 -18.13 -7.74 13.11
CA GLY A 224 -19.10 -7.63 14.20
C GLY A 224 -19.18 -6.20 14.75
N ALA A 225 -20.12 -5.98 15.66
CA ALA A 225 -20.39 -4.67 16.25
C ALA A 225 -19.18 -4.06 16.96
N THR A 226 -18.31 -4.88 17.52
CA THR A 226 -17.07 -4.45 18.18
C THR A 226 -15.94 -4.09 17.23
N MET A 227 -16.06 -4.40 15.95
CA MET A 227 -15.01 -4.24 14.93
C MET A 227 -13.76 -5.10 15.17
N THR A 228 -13.76 -5.96 16.17
CA THR A 228 -12.62 -6.81 16.55
C THR A 228 -12.85 -8.30 16.30
N GLU A 229 -13.99 -8.64 15.71
CA GLU A 229 -14.39 -10.00 15.39
C GLU A 229 -15.17 -10.04 14.07
N LEU A 230 -15.24 -11.22 13.46
CA LEU A 230 -16.11 -11.47 12.31
C LEU A 230 -17.53 -11.81 12.80
N ALA A 231 -18.54 -11.27 12.09
CA ALA A 231 -19.94 -11.55 12.35
C ALA A 231 -20.46 -12.78 11.58
N GLU A 232 -19.67 -13.29 10.65
CA GLU A 232 -20.06 -14.38 9.75
C GLU A 232 -18.85 -15.21 9.33
N LYS A 233 -19.10 -16.38 8.73
CA LYS A 233 -18.05 -17.19 8.13
C LYS A 233 -17.53 -16.49 6.86
N PRO A 234 -16.21 -16.44 6.65
CA PRO A 234 -15.64 -15.87 5.43
C PRO A 234 -16.12 -16.55 4.15
N ARG A 235 -16.21 -15.77 3.07
CA ARG A 235 -16.56 -16.24 1.72
C ARG A 235 -15.48 -15.82 0.74
N GLU A 236 -15.28 -16.62 -0.31
CA GLU A 236 -14.47 -16.19 -1.45
C GLU A 236 -15.18 -15.09 -2.25
N LEU A 237 -14.40 -14.10 -2.70
CA LEU A 237 -14.85 -13.13 -3.69
C LEU A 237 -14.54 -13.66 -5.09
N LEU A 238 -15.54 -14.19 -5.77
CA LEU A 238 -15.37 -14.81 -7.07
C LEU A 238 -15.17 -13.76 -8.16
N ILE A 239 -14.05 -13.87 -8.89
CA ILE A 239 -13.70 -13.02 -10.02
C ILE A 239 -13.90 -13.83 -11.31
N LEU A 240 -14.73 -13.31 -12.19
CA LEU A 240 -15.11 -13.95 -13.44
C LEU A 240 -14.48 -13.24 -14.63
N ASP A 241 -14.26 -13.99 -15.71
CA ASP A 241 -13.90 -13.45 -17.01
C ASP A 241 -15.14 -12.92 -17.76
N GLU A 242 -14.95 -12.46 -18.99
CA GLU A 242 -16.02 -11.94 -19.87
C GLU A 242 -17.05 -12.99 -20.29
N LYS A 243 -16.75 -14.28 -20.09
CA LYS A 243 -17.67 -15.39 -20.38
C LYS A 243 -18.45 -15.84 -19.15
N GLY A 244 -18.18 -15.22 -18.00
CA GLY A 244 -18.78 -15.62 -16.73
C GLY A 244 -18.12 -16.83 -16.08
N GLU A 245 -16.93 -17.21 -16.53
CA GLU A 245 -16.14 -18.29 -15.94
C GLU A 245 -15.13 -17.75 -14.93
N PRO A 246 -14.83 -18.50 -13.85
CA PRO A 246 -13.79 -18.08 -12.90
C PRO A 246 -12.44 -17.87 -13.59
N ILE A 247 -11.76 -16.79 -13.25
CA ILE A 247 -10.38 -16.56 -13.71
C ILE A 247 -9.52 -17.74 -13.30
N LYS A 248 -8.70 -18.24 -14.23
CA LYS A 248 -7.84 -19.41 -14.04
C LYS A 248 -6.52 -19.04 -13.38
N ALA A 249 -5.94 -19.97 -12.64
CA ALA A 249 -4.67 -19.80 -11.94
C ALA A 249 -3.50 -19.44 -12.87
N GLY A 250 -3.51 -19.93 -14.12
CA GLY A 250 -2.50 -19.62 -15.13
C GLY A 250 -2.70 -18.27 -15.84
N ASP A 251 -3.80 -17.58 -15.62
CA ASP A 251 -4.06 -16.26 -16.18
C ASP A 251 -3.40 -15.16 -15.33
N ASN A 252 -2.08 -15.08 -15.38
CA ASN A 252 -1.27 -14.25 -14.50
C ASN A 252 -1.55 -12.74 -14.66
N ALA A 253 -2.04 -12.30 -15.82
CA ALA A 253 -2.37 -10.89 -16.05
C ALA A 253 -3.69 -10.46 -15.40
N ARG A 254 -4.56 -11.40 -15.02
CA ARG A 254 -5.90 -11.11 -14.48
C ARG A 254 -6.19 -11.76 -13.15
N ARG A 255 -5.46 -12.83 -12.77
CA ARG A 255 -5.73 -13.55 -11.52
C ARG A 255 -5.32 -12.72 -10.31
N PHE A 256 -6.06 -12.89 -9.22
CA PHE A 256 -5.74 -12.32 -7.92
C PHE A 256 -4.39 -12.83 -7.39
N PHE A 257 -3.57 -11.90 -6.94
CA PHE A 257 -2.35 -12.21 -6.21
C PHE A 257 -2.43 -11.72 -4.76
N GLU A 258 -2.70 -10.42 -4.56
CA GLU A 258 -2.73 -9.77 -3.25
C GLU A 258 -3.45 -8.39 -3.31
N ALA A 259 -3.50 -7.67 -2.20
CA ALA A 259 -3.94 -6.27 -2.14
C ALA A 259 -5.39 -6.04 -2.54
N ALA A 260 -6.32 -6.89 -2.09
CA ALA A 260 -7.74 -6.70 -2.36
C ALA A 260 -8.24 -5.38 -1.72
N TRP A 261 -8.95 -4.59 -2.52
CA TRP A 261 -9.59 -3.33 -2.11
C TRP A 261 -10.99 -3.22 -2.68
N MET A 262 -11.94 -2.73 -1.89
CA MET A 262 -13.31 -2.49 -2.34
C MET A 262 -13.63 -1.00 -2.29
N HIS A 263 -14.23 -0.47 -3.38
CA HIS A 263 -14.91 0.82 -3.34
C HIS A 263 -16.24 0.76 -4.04
N LYS A 264 -17.09 1.72 -3.78
CA LYS A 264 -18.43 1.81 -4.38
C LYS A 264 -18.57 3.13 -5.14
N TYR A 265 -19.03 3.04 -6.37
CA TYR A 265 -19.27 4.20 -7.22
C TYR A 265 -20.56 3.97 -8.05
N ASN A 266 -21.49 4.96 -8.02
CA ASN A 266 -22.77 4.89 -8.72
C ASN A 266 -23.52 3.55 -8.49
N GLY A 267 -23.55 3.09 -7.25
CA GLY A 267 -24.25 1.86 -6.87
C GLY A 267 -23.57 0.56 -7.29
N LYS A 268 -22.41 0.63 -7.95
CA LYS A 268 -21.60 -0.54 -8.32
C LYS A 268 -20.44 -0.73 -7.36
N TYR A 269 -20.06 -2.00 -7.15
CA TYR A 269 -18.94 -2.39 -6.29
C TYR A 269 -17.74 -2.74 -7.17
N TYR A 270 -16.60 -2.17 -6.83
CA TYR A 270 -15.33 -2.34 -7.52
C TYR A 270 -14.38 -3.10 -6.61
N LEU A 271 -14.00 -4.29 -7.02
CA LEU A 271 -12.94 -5.06 -6.38
C LEU A 271 -11.67 -4.88 -7.19
N SER A 272 -10.69 -4.20 -6.62
CA SER A 272 -9.39 -4.00 -7.25
C SER A 272 -8.30 -4.75 -6.48
N TYR A 273 -7.27 -5.19 -7.19
CA TYR A 273 -6.26 -6.08 -6.63
C TYR A 273 -4.96 -6.06 -7.45
N SER A 274 -3.87 -6.45 -6.80
CA SER A 274 -2.59 -6.67 -7.47
C SER A 274 -2.56 -8.04 -8.15
N THR A 275 -2.02 -8.09 -9.36
CA THR A 275 -1.74 -9.34 -10.09
C THR A 275 -0.35 -9.89 -9.77
N GLY A 276 0.40 -9.25 -8.88
CA GLY A 276 1.70 -9.68 -8.37
C GLY A 276 2.79 -9.67 -9.43
N ASP A 277 3.22 -10.85 -9.85
CA ASP A 277 4.33 -11.06 -10.78
C ASP A 277 4.15 -10.44 -12.17
N THR A 278 2.94 -10.04 -12.54
CA THR A 278 2.65 -9.26 -13.77
C THR A 278 2.53 -7.76 -13.51
N HIS A 279 2.58 -7.34 -12.26
CA HIS A 279 2.70 -5.95 -11.79
C HIS A 279 1.53 -5.00 -12.10
N PHE A 280 0.34 -5.51 -12.42
CA PHE A 280 -0.85 -4.69 -12.62
C PHE A 280 -1.62 -4.50 -11.30
N ILE A 281 -2.33 -3.38 -11.19
CA ILE A 281 -3.54 -3.30 -10.37
C ILE A 281 -4.72 -3.48 -11.31
N ALA A 282 -5.36 -4.64 -11.21
CA ALA A 282 -6.55 -5.01 -11.98
C ALA A 282 -7.83 -4.68 -11.18
N TYR A 283 -8.98 -4.68 -11.85
CA TYR A 283 -10.25 -4.52 -11.17
C TYR A 283 -11.39 -5.31 -11.85
N ALA A 284 -12.38 -5.64 -11.04
CA ALA A 284 -13.60 -6.30 -11.43
C ALA A 284 -14.80 -5.57 -10.79
N MET A 285 -15.97 -5.68 -11.41
CA MET A 285 -17.19 -5.00 -10.95
C MET A 285 -18.29 -5.98 -10.62
N GLY A 286 -19.08 -5.66 -9.61
CA GLY A 286 -20.22 -6.44 -9.15
C GLY A 286 -21.36 -5.57 -8.61
N ASP A 287 -22.47 -6.24 -8.26
CA ASP A 287 -23.70 -5.58 -7.84
C ASP A 287 -23.91 -5.57 -6.31
N ASN A 288 -23.07 -6.28 -5.59
CA ASN A 288 -23.08 -6.29 -4.12
C ASN A 288 -21.67 -6.64 -3.58
N PRO A 289 -21.40 -6.40 -2.30
CA PRO A 289 -20.06 -6.59 -1.74
C PRO A 289 -19.56 -8.05 -1.77
N TYR A 290 -20.45 -9.01 -1.87
CA TYR A 290 -20.07 -10.43 -1.94
C TYR A 290 -19.84 -10.92 -3.39
N GLY A 291 -20.07 -10.06 -4.38
CA GLY A 291 -19.94 -10.41 -5.80
C GLY A 291 -21.06 -11.31 -6.33
N PRO A 292 -20.83 -12.08 -7.42
CA PRO A 292 -19.54 -12.18 -8.11
C PRO A 292 -19.10 -10.89 -8.80
N PHE A 293 -17.81 -10.79 -9.12
CA PHE A 293 -17.22 -9.65 -9.79
C PHE A 293 -16.72 -10.05 -11.18
N THR A 294 -17.05 -9.27 -12.20
CA THR A 294 -16.56 -9.50 -13.56
C THR A 294 -15.36 -8.59 -13.86
N TYR A 295 -14.24 -9.19 -14.26
CA TYR A 295 -13.04 -8.48 -14.66
C TYR A 295 -13.31 -7.41 -15.71
N GLN A 296 -12.77 -6.21 -15.53
CA GLN A 296 -12.98 -5.07 -16.41
C GLN A 296 -11.71 -4.53 -17.06
N GLY A 297 -10.56 -4.71 -16.46
CA GLY A 297 -9.31 -4.14 -16.93
C GLY A 297 -8.36 -3.78 -15.79
N ASN A 298 -7.49 -2.81 -16.06
CA ASN A 298 -6.48 -2.36 -15.11
C ASN A 298 -6.78 -0.95 -14.61
N VAL A 299 -6.56 -0.75 -13.31
CA VAL A 299 -6.52 0.58 -12.67
C VAL A 299 -5.19 1.25 -12.94
N LEU A 300 -4.09 0.47 -12.81
CA LEU A 300 -2.73 0.96 -12.87
C LEU A 300 -1.86 0.01 -13.68
N GLU A 301 -1.12 0.57 -14.65
CA GLU A 301 -0.08 -0.12 -15.39
C GLU A 301 1.13 -0.44 -14.47
N PRO A 302 2.05 -1.34 -14.86
CA PRO A 302 3.15 -1.76 -14.01
C PRO A 302 3.99 -0.59 -13.48
N VAL A 303 4.31 -0.66 -12.20
CA VAL A 303 5.23 0.26 -11.52
C VAL A 303 6.67 -0.24 -11.60
N GLU A 304 7.62 0.63 -11.28
CA GLU A 304 8.99 0.19 -11.01
C GLU A 304 9.05 -0.49 -9.63
N GLY A 305 9.63 -1.68 -9.59
CA GLY A 305 9.65 -2.56 -8.43
C GLY A 305 8.80 -3.82 -8.63
N TRP A 306 9.02 -4.81 -7.76
CA TRP A 306 8.35 -6.10 -7.92
C TRP A 306 6.91 -6.08 -7.40
N THR A 307 6.69 -5.46 -6.23
CA THR A 307 5.37 -5.41 -5.62
C THR A 307 4.53 -4.24 -6.14
N ASN A 308 3.22 -4.43 -6.12
CA ASN A 308 2.24 -3.41 -6.43
C ASN A 308 1.07 -3.51 -5.44
N HIS A 309 0.69 -2.40 -4.82
CA HIS A 309 -0.37 -2.36 -3.81
C HIS A 309 -0.99 -0.97 -3.78
N HIS A 310 -2.31 -0.88 -3.60
CA HIS A 310 -3.05 0.36 -3.79
C HIS A 310 -4.18 0.54 -2.79
N SER A 311 -4.74 1.73 -2.80
CA SER A 311 -6.06 2.05 -2.26
C SER A 311 -6.74 3.10 -3.14
N ILE A 312 -8.06 3.17 -3.06
CA ILE A 312 -8.89 4.11 -3.82
C ILE A 312 -9.83 4.79 -2.84
N VAL A 313 -9.81 6.13 -2.79
CA VAL A 313 -10.58 6.91 -1.83
C VAL A 313 -11.21 8.13 -2.50
N GLU A 314 -12.43 8.47 -2.08
CA GLU A 314 -13.10 9.71 -2.46
C GLU A 314 -12.75 10.82 -1.46
N PHE A 315 -12.43 12.00 -1.99
CA PHE A 315 -12.27 13.23 -1.21
C PHE A 315 -12.92 14.40 -1.94
N GLN A 316 -13.93 14.99 -1.30
CA GLN A 316 -14.66 16.15 -1.83
C GLN A 316 -15.15 15.98 -3.28
N GLY A 317 -15.73 14.84 -3.58
CA GLY A 317 -16.34 14.53 -4.88
C GLY A 317 -15.36 14.08 -5.97
N LYS A 318 -14.08 13.99 -5.66
CA LYS A 318 -13.05 13.44 -6.55
C LYS A 318 -12.48 12.16 -5.99
N TRP A 319 -12.01 11.29 -6.88
CA TRP A 319 -11.41 10.01 -6.52
C TRP A 319 -9.91 10.03 -6.69
N TYR A 320 -9.19 9.32 -5.81
CA TYR A 320 -7.73 9.27 -5.78
C TYR A 320 -7.26 7.85 -5.62
N LEU A 321 -6.22 7.53 -6.38
CA LEU A 321 -5.44 6.30 -6.25
C LEU A 321 -4.19 6.60 -5.42
N PHE A 322 -3.95 5.77 -4.41
CA PHE A 322 -2.69 5.69 -3.70
C PHE A 322 -2.01 4.39 -4.08
N TYR A 323 -0.72 4.44 -4.34
CA TYR A 323 0.08 3.28 -4.75
C TYR A 323 1.52 3.46 -4.32
N HIS A 324 2.39 2.50 -4.60
CA HIS A 324 3.82 2.65 -4.34
C HIS A 324 4.66 2.23 -5.56
N ASP A 325 5.91 2.65 -5.56
CA ASP A 325 6.98 2.16 -6.42
C ASP A 325 8.31 2.20 -5.66
N THR A 326 9.43 2.07 -6.36
CA THR A 326 10.77 2.08 -5.79
C THR A 326 11.61 3.27 -6.23
N GLN A 327 11.01 4.38 -6.61
CA GLN A 327 11.72 5.54 -7.17
C GLN A 327 12.88 6.00 -6.30
N LEU A 328 12.69 6.09 -4.97
CA LEU A 328 13.71 6.64 -4.07
C LEU A 328 14.94 5.74 -3.92
N SER A 329 14.75 4.43 -3.87
CA SER A 329 15.85 3.48 -3.59
C SER A 329 16.31 2.69 -4.80
N GLY A 330 15.41 2.42 -5.75
CA GLY A 330 15.62 1.44 -6.81
C GLY A 330 15.69 -0.01 -6.31
N GLN A 331 15.28 -0.27 -5.05
CA GLN A 331 15.37 -1.58 -4.41
C GLN A 331 13.98 -2.09 -3.99
N THR A 332 13.69 -3.34 -4.29
CA THR A 332 12.39 -3.98 -4.01
C THR A 332 11.87 -3.77 -2.59
N PRO A 333 12.67 -3.95 -1.51
CA PRO A 333 12.15 -3.85 -0.13
C PRO A 333 12.12 -2.43 0.43
N LEU A 334 12.52 -1.40 -0.34
CA LEU A 334 12.59 0.00 0.13
C LEU A 334 11.78 0.88 -0.81
N ARG A 335 10.49 0.93 -0.57
CA ARG A 335 9.49 1.53 -1.45
C ARG A 335 9.11 2.95 -1.03
N ASN A 336 8.32 3.61 -1.84
CA ASN A 336 7.74 4.91 -1.52
C ASN A 336 6.32 5.04 -2.05
N ILE A 337 5.45 5.63 -1.25
CA ILE A 337 4.04 5.83 -1.60
C ILE A 337 3.86 7.06 -2.48
N LYS A 338 2.86 6.98 -3.36
CA LYS A 338 2.46 8.03 -4.30
C LYS A 338 0.94 8.15 -4.37
N MET A 339 0.45 9.23 -4.97
CA MET A 339 -0.97 9.43 -5.24
C MET A 339 -1.20 10.09 -6.59
N THR A 340 -2.38 9.87 -7.14
CA THR A 340 -2.87 10.58 -8.32
C THR A 340 -4.41 10.57 -8.34
N GLU A 341 -5.01 11.49 -9.09
CA GLU A 341 -6.45 11.48 -9.35
C GLU A 341 -6.83 10.23 -10.16
N LEU A 342 -7.97 9.63 -9.81
CA LEU A 342 -8.55 8.50 -10.51
C LEU A 342 -9.87 8.90 -11.15
N MET A 343 -10.08 8.54 -12.41
CA MET A 343 -11.27 8.90 -13.18
C MET A 343 -12.15 7.69 -13.44
N HIS A 344 -13.43 7.79 -13.06
CA HIS A 344 -14.46 6.89 -13.54
C HIS A 344 -15.03 7.47 -14.84
N LEU A 345 -15.06 6.67 -15.89
CA LEU A 345 -15.60 7.04 -17.18
C LEU A 345 -17.15 6.99 -17.17
N PRO A 346 -17.85 7.59 -18.16
CA PRO A 346 -19.31 7.59 -18.19
C PRO A 346 -19.97 6.19 -18.18
N ASP A 347 -19.28 5.17 -18.69
CA ASP A 347 -19.73 3.77 -18.65
C ASP A 347 -19.43 3.05 -17.33
N GLY A 348 -18.83 3.74 -16.36
CA GLY A 348 -18.45 3.21 -15.07
C GLY A 348 -17.07 2.55 -15.02
N LYS A 349 -16.39 2.37 -16.15
CA LYS A 349 -15.03 1.86 -16.17
C LYS A 349 -14.05 2.86 -15.58
N ILE A 350 -12.95 2.36 -15.05
CA ILE A 350 -11.85 3.21 -14.57
C ILE A 350 -10.90 3.50 -15.73
N GLN A 351 -10.55 4.76 -15.92
CA GLN A 351 -9.48 5.13 -16.84
C GLN A 351 -8.14 4.62 -16.30
N THR A 352 -7.50 3.72 -17.04
CA THR A 352 -6.20 3.16 -16.63
C THR A 352 -5.15 4.24 -16.49
N ILE A 353 -4.41 4.20 -15.39
CA ILE A 353 -3.35 5.14 -15.04
C ILE A 353 -2.00 4.55 -15.43
N ASN A 354 -1.16 5.35 -16.10
CA ASN A 354 0.24 5.00 -16.34
C ASN A 354 1.11 5.69 -15.29
N PRO A 355 1.88 4.95 -14.46
CA PRO A 355 2.76 5.54 -13.46
C PRO A 355 4.05 6.13 -14.05
N MET A 356 4.30 5.90 -15.33
CA MET A 356 5.48 6.37 -16.06
C MET A 356 5.07 7.43 -17.09
N LYS A 357 6.02 8.35 -17.41
CA LYS A 357 5.85 9.36 -18.48
C LYS A 357 6.21 8.79 -19.83
#